data_a308eaa7bcb4776cf51464f6d6fcea2f
#
_entry.id   a308eaa7bcb4776cf51464f6d6fcea2f
#
_cell.length_a   1.000
_cell.length_b   1.000
_cell.length_c   1.000
_cell.angle_alpha   90.00
_cell.angle_beta   90.00
_cell.angle_gamma   90.00
#
_symmetry.space_group_name_H-M   'P 1'
#
loop_
_entity.id
_entity.type
_entity.pdbx_description
1 polymer ?
#
loop_
_entity_poly.entity_id
_entity_poly.type
_entity_poly.pdbx_seq_one_letter_code
_entity_poly.pdbx_strand_id
1 'polypeptide(L)' 'MQFADGAKKTLGFMQAGNYEFGTETPERMEILGGAMNVKLANSDQWNTYVEGQAFEVVGNSKFSLKVPEGGADYCCTYMP' A
#
# COMPACT_ATOMS: atom_id res chain seq x y z
N MET A 1 15.18 -10.79 7.42
CA MET A 1 14.62 -11.47 8.60
C MET A 1 13.35 -12.19 8.22
N GLN A 2 13.21 -13.39 8.66
CA GLN A 2 12.05 -14.20 8.36
C GLN A 2 11.10 -14.20 9.54
N PHE A 3 9.81 -14.04 9.24
CA PHE A 3 8.78 -14.04 10.29
C PHE A 3 8.22 -15.45 10.46
N ALA A 4 7.83 -15.78 11.67
CA ALA A 4 7.37 -17.12 12.00
C ALA A 4 6.09 -17.50 11.25
N ASP A 5 5.28 -16.53 10.87
CA ASP A 5 4.03 -16.75 10.12
C ASP A 5 4.22 -16.80 8.61
N GLY A 6 5.45 -16.69 8.14
CA GLY A 6 5.74 -16.71 6.72
C GLY A 6 5.50 -15.39 6.00
N ALA A 7 5.09 -14.36 6.70
CA ALA A 7 4.87 -13.05 6.08
C ALA A 7 6.18 -12.44 5.61
N LYS A 8 6.13 -11.74 4.48
CA LYS A 8 7.26 -11.02 3.92
C LYS A 8 6.96 -9.54 3.93
N LYS A 9 7.96 -8.74 4.21
CA LYS A 9 7.85 -7.29 4.19
C LYS A 9 8.86 -6.69 3.24
N THR A 10 8.43 -5.65 2.52
CA THR A 10 9.31 -4.86 1.68
C THR A 10 9.16 -3.40 2.07
N LEU A 11 10.27 -2.69 2.05
CA LEU A 11 10.30 -1.25 2.28
C LEU A 11 10.55 -0.57 0.96
N GLY A 12 9.90 0.57 0.74
CA GLY A 12 10.10 1.29 -0.49
C GLY A 12 9.74 2.75 -0.37
N PHE A 13 10.01 3.47 -1.43
CA PHE A 13 9.66 4.88 -1.58
C PHE A 13 8.98 5.07 -2.93
N MET A 14 7.86 5.78 -2.94
CA MET A 14 7.16 6.13 -4.17
C MET A 14 7.27 7.63 -4.40
N GLN A 15 7.74 8.00 -5.59
CA GLN A 15 7.73 9.40 -6.01
C GLN A 15 6.30 9.84 -6.29
N ALA A 16 6.08 11.15 -6.31
CA ALA A 16 4.78 11.71 -6.66
C ALA A 16 4.33 11.17 -8.02
N GLY A 17 3.05 10.82 -8.12
CA GLY A 17 2.50 10.29 -9.36
C GLY A 17 1.31 9.38 -9.13
N ASN A 18 0.81 8.81 -10.21
CA ASN A 18 -0.31 7.89 -10.20
C ASN A 18 0.22 6.47 -10.45
N TYR A 19 -0.30 5.52 -9.68
CA TYR A 19 0.12 4.13 -9.76
C TYR A 19 -1.10 3.20 -9.71
N GLU A 20 -0.96 2.04 -10.36
CA GLU A 20 -1.94 0.97 -10.24
C GLU A 20 -1.20 -0.32 -9.99
N PHE A 21 -1.63 -1.07 -9.00
CA PHE A 21 -1.01 -2.33 -8.62
C PHE A 21 -2.03 -3.45 -8.56
N GLY A 22 -1.60 -4.64 -8.96
CA GLY A 22 -2.39 -5.85 -8.78
C GLY A 22 -1.87 -6.65 -7.61
N THR A 23 -2.77 -7.41 -6.98
CA THR A 23 -2.42 -8.29 -5.87
C THR A 23 -2.78 -9.72 -6.22
N GLU A 24 -1.92 -10.67 -5.89
CA GLU A 24 -2.22 -12.09 -5.98
C GLU A 24 -2.63 -12.61 -4.61
N THR A 25 -1.98 -12.14 -3.56
CA THR A 25 -2.28 -12.47 -2.19
C THR A 25 -2.63 -11.20 -1.42
N PRO A 26 -3.30 -11.32 -0.27
CA PRO A 26 -3.60 -10.14 0.54
C PRO A 26 -2.31 -9.41 0.94
N GLU A 27 -2.40 -8.09 1.00
CA GLU A 27 -1.26 -7.22 1.36
C GLU A 27 -1.71 -6.18 2.37
N ARG A 28 -0.79 -5.82 3.24
CA ARG A 28 -0.98 -4.71 4.17
C ARG A 28 0.06 -3.65 3.87
N MET A 29 -0.40 -2.44 3.58
CA MET A 29 0.47 -1.29 3.32
C MET A 29 0.46 -0.37 4.52
N GLU A 30 1.64 -0.07 5.03
CA GLU A 30 1.82 0.89 6.11
C GLU A 30 2.53 2.12 5.56
N ILE A 31 2.05 3.29 5.94
CA ILE A 31 2.64 4.56 5.51
C ILE A 31 3.66 4.98 6.56
N LEU A 32 4.92 5.00 6.19
CA LEU A 32 6.02 5.35 7.09
C LEU A 32 6.37 6.82 7.04
N GLY A 33 6.01 7.47 5.93
CA GLY A 33 6.24 8.90 5.78
C GLY A 33 5.45 9.41 4.58
N GLY A 34 5.06 10.68 4.59
CA GLY A 34 4.29 11.27 3.51
C GLY A 34 2.82 10.88 3.56
N ALA A 35 2.20 10.76 2.40
CA ALA A 35 0.78 10.44 2.27
C ALA A 35 0.52 9.68 0.99
N MET A 36 -0.57 8.92 0.97
CA MET A 36 -1.07 8.25 -0.23
C MET A 36 -2.57 8.38 -0.29
N ASN A 37 -3.09 8.64 -1.49
CA ASN A 37 -4.52 8.53 -1.76
C ASN A 37 -4.75 7.18 -2.41
N VAL A 38 -5.68 6.40 -1.89
CA VAL A 38 -5.88 5.01 -2.29
C VAL A 38 -7.31 4.79 -2.72
N LYS A 39 -7.47 4.13 -3.86
CA LYS A 39 -8.79 3.69 -4.34
C LYS A 39 -8.73 2.19 -4.54
N LEU A 40 -9.55 1.46 -3.80
CA LEU A 40 -9.63 0.01 -3.93
C LEU A 40 -10.55 -0.38 -5.07
N ALA A 41 -10.37 -1.60 -5.60
CA ALA A 41 -11.12 -2.06 -6.77
C ALA A 41 -12.63 -2.04 -6.60
N ASN A 42 -13.10 -2.28 -5.38
CA ASN A 42 -14.54 -2.33 -5.08
C ASN A 42 -15.10 -1.01 -4.59
N SER A 43 -14.34 0.07 -4.73
CA SER A 43 -14.73 1.36 -4.20
C SER A 43 -14.53 2.44 -5.24
N ASP A 44 -15.47 3.40 -5.29
CA ASP A 44 -15.33 4.58 -6.13
C ASP A 44 -14.75 5.76 -5.36
N GLN A 45 -14.40 5.55 -4.10
CA GLN A 45 -13.91 6.59 -3.24
C GLN A 45 -12.40 6.50 -3.05
N TRP A 46 -11.76 7.67 -3.00
CA TRP A 46 -10.37 7.80 -2.65
C TRP A 46 -10.25 8.09 -1.16
N ASN A 47 -9.41 7.33 -0.47
CA ASN A 47 -9.11 7.54 0.94
C ASN A 47 -7.66 7.95 1.08
N THR A 48 -7.40 8.92 1.95
CA THR A 48 -6.05 9.40 2.20
C THR A 48 -5.48 8.74 3.44
N TYR A 49 -4.30 8.18 3.30
CA TYR A 49 -3.55 7.59 4.42
C TYR A 49 -2.26 8.36 4.59
N VAL A 50 -1.94 8.68 5.84
CA VAL A 50 -0.75 9.45 6.18
C VAL A 50 0.14 8.63 7.09
N GLU A 51 1.30 9.19 7.43
CA GLU A 51 2.27 8.52 8.30
C GLU A 51 1.59 7.95 9.54
N GLY A 52 1.89 6.70 9.85
CA GLY A 52 1.33 5.99 10.98
C GLY A 52 0.05 5.23 10.69
N GLN A 53 -0.52 5.40 9.50
CA GLN A 53 -1.73 4.70 9.10
C GLN A 53 -1.41 3.52 8.19
N ALA A 54 -2.35 2.61 8.06
CA ALA A 54 -2.18 1.43 7.23
C ALA A 54 -3.52 1.06 6.57
N PHE A 55 -3.43 0.35 5.46
CA PHE A 55 -4.62 -0.21 4.82
C PHE A 55 -4.29 -1.61 4.31
N GLU A 56 -5.33 -2.42 4.13
CA GLU A 56 -5.19 -3.78 3.65
C GLU A 56 -5.90 -3.94 2.31
N VAL A 57 -5.32 -4.76 1.44
CA VAL A 57 -5.87 -5.06 0.13
C VAL A 57 -6.07 -6.56 0.05
N VAL A 58 -7.25 -6.98 -0.40
CA VAL A 58 -7.54 -8.42 -0.59
C VAL A 58 -6.72 -8.97 -1.75
N GLY A 59 -6.56 -10.28 -1.79
CA GLY A 59 -5.88 -10.94 -2.90
C GLY A 59 -6.71 -10.93 -4.16
N ASN A 60 -6.07 -11.24 -5.29
CA ASN A 60 -6.70 -11.26 -6.62
C ASN A 60 -7.46 -9.98 -6.94
N SER A 61 -6.85 -8.85 -6.65
CA SER A 61 -7.49 -7.56 -6.76
C SER A 61 -6.53 -6.52 -7.35
N LYS A 62 -7.04 -5.31 -7.51
CA LYS A 62 -6.24 -4.17 -7.96
C LYS A 62 -6.53 -2.99 -7.06
N PHE A 63 -5.60 -2.07 -6.97
CA PHE A 63 -5.83 -0.82 -6.28
C PHE A 63 -5.02 0.28 -6.97
N SER A 64 -5.55 1.50 -6.87
CA SER A 64 -4.91 2.66 -7.47
C SER A 64 -4.38 3.58 -6.38
N LEU A 65 -3.26 4.20 -6.64
CA LEU A 65 -2.62 5.12 -5.71
C LEU A 65 -2.36 6.45 -6.39
N LYS A 66 -2.52 7.52 -5.64
CA LYS A 66 -2.01 8.83 -6.02
C LYS A 66 -1.10 9.29 -4.91
N VAL A 67 0.15 9.54 -5.24
CA VAL A 67 1.15 10.01 -4.28
C VAL A 67 1.37 11.49 -4.55
N PRO A 68 1.11 12.36 -3.55
CA PRO A 68 1.28 13.78 -3.72
C PRO A 68 2.77 14.17 -3.76
N GLU A 69 3.02 15.43 -4.07
CA GLU A 69 4.37 15.97 -4.09
C GLU A 69 5.09 15.68 -2.78
N GLY A 70 6.34 15.27 -2.89
CA GLY A 70 7.14 14.86 -1.74
C GLY A 70 7.28 13.34 -1.63
N GLY A 71 6.38 12.59 -2.27
CA GLY A 71 6.45 11.14 -2.26
C GLY A 71 5.95 10.52 -0.97
N ALA A 72 6.11 9.21 -0.85
CA ALA A 72 5.70 8.46 0.33
C ALA A 72 6.64 7.30 0.58
N ASP A 73 6.98 7.10 1.85
CA ASP A 73 7.69 5.91 2.30
C ASP A 73 6.67 4.89 2.78
N TYR A 74 6.87 3.65 2.45
CA TYR A 74 5.90 2.62 2.80
C TYR A 74 6.58 1.31 3.18
N CYS A 75 5.83 0.49 3.91
CA CYS A 75 6.17 -0.89 4.19
C CYS A 75 5.01 -1.76 3.72
N CYS A 76 5.30 -2.68 2.83
CA CYS A 76 4.30 -3.62 2.32
C CYS A 76 4.53 -4.98 2.95
N THR A 77 3.49 -5.52 3.59
CA THR A 77 3.52 -6.87 4.16
C THR A 77 2.66 -7.77 3.30
N TYR A 78 3.27 -8.82 2.75
CA TYR A 78 2.56 -9.82 1.97
C TYR A 78 2.08 -10.90 2.93
N MET A 79 0.78 -11.10 2.96
CA MET A 79 0.18 -12.09 3.85
C MET A 79 -0.02 -13.41 3.12
N PRO A 80 0.25 -14.54 3.78
CA PRO A 80 0.08 -15.85 3.16
C PRO A 80 -1.38 -16.17 2.85
#